data_bed61776ca3c28d807116446609826de
#
_entry.id   bed61776ca3c28d807116446609826de
#
_cell.length_a   1.000
_cell.length_b   1.000
_cell.length_c   1.000
_cell.angle_alpha   90.00
_cell.angle_beta   90.00
_cell.angle_gamma   90.00
#
_symmetry.space_group_name_H-M   'P 1'
#
loop_
_entity.id
_entity.type
_entity.pdbx_description
1 polymer ?
#
loop_
_entity_poly.entity_id
_entity_poly.type
_entity_poly.pdbx_seq_one_letter_code
_entity_poly.pdbx_strand_id
1 'polypeptide(L)'
;MKNKIVLGCLAAATCEILFGLSFIFTKSITAQVSDLALISWRFVTAFLFINLYFLISRRRITINGRNLKPLTRIAILNPIIYFICETIGIRMTTASESGAFLACIPVVALIMSSLILKEWPSRWQVVGVITTLVGIIMAVFAAGGSTHFSLVGYLILGLAVVSYALYCVDVERASQFSSLEITYFMLASGCMTFGLFALSQGFLAGDLKELLLLPVTNPKFTITILYQGLGCSVLGYLLSNFAIANIGVNRTASFIGISTIISILAAVVVLGEPFSYLQIFAGILVVLGVYVANKT
;
A
#
# COMPACT_ATOMS: atom_id res chain seq x y z
N MET A 1 -13.51 -16.13 -18.79
CA MET A 1 -13.45 -15.96 -17.33
C MET A 1 -12.12 -16.39 -16.73
N LYS A 2 -11.61 -17.61 -16.98
CA LYS A 2 -10.32 -18.09 -16.40
C LYS A 2 -9.14 -17.13 -16.61
N ASN A 3 -8.96 -16.56 -17.80
CA ASN A 3 -7.87 -15.63 -18.07
C ASN A 3 -7.90 -14.33 -17.22
N LYS A 4 -9.10 -13.82 -16.92
CA LYS A 4 -9.24 -12.62 -16.07
C LYS A 4 -8.84 -12.89 -14.60
N ILE A 5 -9.19 -14.08 -14.10
CA ILE A 5 -8.81 -14.49 -12.73
C ILE A 5 -7.29 -14.64 -12.63
N VAL A 6 -6.67 -15.31 -13.59
CA VAL A 6 -5.21 -15.48 -13.61
C VAL A 6 -4.51 -14.13 -13.69
N LEU A 7 -4.96 -13.22 -14.57
CA LEU A 7 -4.40 -11.87 -14.68
C LEU A 7 -4.60 -11.07 -13.40
N GLY A 8 -5.75 -11.19 -12.74
CA GLY A 8 -6.00 -10.54 -11.45
C GLY A 8 -5.08 -11.03 -10.35
N CYS A 9 -4.86 -12.35 -10.25
CA CYS A 9 -3.92 -12.93 -9.28
C CYS A 9 -2.46 -12.51 -9.58
N LEU A 10 -2.05 -12.50 -10.85
CA LEU A 10 -0.72 -12.02 -11.24
C LEU A 10 -0.55 -10.54 -10.92
N ALA A 11 -1.56 -9.72 -11.18
CA ALA A 11 -1.56 -8.30 -10.84
C ALA A 11 -1.42 -8.08 -9.32
N ALA A 12 -2.19 -8.82 -8.50
CA ALA A 12 -2.09 -8.77 -7.04
C ALA A 12 -0.69 -9.16 -6.56
N ALA A 13 -0.15 -10.30 -7.03
CA ALA A 13 1.18 -10.75 -6.64
C ALA A 13 2.27 -9.75 -7.05
N THR A 14 2.22 -9.21 -8.27
CA THR A 14 3.20 -8.22 -8.76
C THR A 14 3.11 -6.93 -7.94
N CYS A 15 1.91 -6.46 -7.62
CA CYS A 15 1.69 -5.31 -6.76
C CYS A 15 2.38 -5.49 -5.40
N GLU A 16 2.18 -6.63 -4.76
CA GLU A 16 2.76 -6.92 -3.43
C GLU A 16 4.28 -7.09 -3.48
N ILE A 17 4.83 -7.61 -4.58
CA ILE A 17 6.29 -7.63 -4.80
C ILE A 17 6.84 -6.20 -4.87
N LEU A 18 6.19 -5.31 -5.63
CA LEU A 18 6.60 -3.91 -5.72
C LEU A 18 6.54 -3.21 -4.36
N PHE A 19 5.48 -3.43 -3.59
CA PHE A 19 5.36 -2.87 -2.24
C PHE A 19 6.40 -3.47 -1.28
N GLY A 20 6.64 -4.77 -1.32
CA GLY A 20 7.66 -5.42 -0.49
C GLY A 20 9.06 -4.86 -0.72
N LEU A 21 9.46 -4.68 -1.96
CA LEU A 21 10.74 -4.08 -2.31
C LEU A 21 10.86 -2.60 -1.90
N SER A 22 9.74 -1.87 -1.80
CA SER A 22 9.76 -0.45 -1.42
C SER A 22 10.33 -0.19 -0.03
N PHE A 23 10.26 -1.17 0.87
CA PHE A 23 10.81 -1.06 2.22
C PHE A 23 12.31 -0.78 2.24
N ILE A 24 13.08 -1.37 1.31
CA ILE A 24 14.53 -1.12 1.23
C ILE A 24 14.79 0.33 0.86
N PHE A 25 14.09 0.83 -0.15
CA PHE A 25 14.22 2.21 -0.59
C PHE A 25 13.84 3.19 0.52
N THR A 26 12.73 2.94 1.20
CA THR A 26 12.30 3.74 2.35
C THR A 26 13.37 3.73 3.44
N LYS A 27 13.81 2.55 3.87
CA LYS A 27 14.79 2.40 4.96
C LYS A 27 16.13 3.08 4.64
N SER A 28 16.52 3.12 3.37
CA SER A 28 17.77 3.75 2.94
C SER A 28 17.80 5.27 3.08
N ILE A 29 16.64 5.93 3.19
CA ILE A 29 16.52 7.39 3.12
C ILE A 29 15.83 8.04 4.34
N THR A 30 15.04 7.29 5.13
CA THR A 30 14.26 7.83 6.25
C THR A 30 15.10 8.53 7.32
N ALA A 31 16.37 8.19 7.47
CA ALA A 31 17.28 8.89 8.39
C ALA A 31 17.73 10.27 7.87
N GLN A 32 17.53 10.57 6.58
CA GLN A 32 18.06 11.78 5.93
C GLN A 32 16.97 12.78 5.57
N VAL A 33 15.72 12.34 5.44
CA VAL A 33 14.61 13.18 4.99
C VAL A 33 13.37 12.95 5.83
N SER A 34 12.48 13.95 5.89
CA SER A 34 11.21 13.81 6.58
C SER A 34 10.25 12.89 5.80
N ASP A 35 9.40 12.15 6.53
CA ASP A 35 8.41 11.27 5.92
C ASP A 35 7.45 12.06 5.02
N LEU A 36 7.11 13.30 5.40
CA LEU A 36 6.24 14.15 4.60
C LEU A 36 6.89 14.55 3.27
N ALA A 37 8.20 14.86 3.28
CA ALA A 37 8.95 15.12 2.05
C ALA A 37 8.97 13.88 1.14
N LEU A 38 9.18 12.69 1.72
CA LEU A 38 9.19 11.44 0.95
C LEU A 38 7.82 11.13 0.33
N ILE A 39 6.74 11.22 1.12
CA ILE A 39 5.38 10.95 0.62
C ILE A 39 4.97 11.99 -0.42
N SER A 40 5.24 13.27 -0.19
CA SER A 40 4.88 14.31 -1.14
C SER A 40 5.57 14.15 -2.48
N TRP A 41 6.89 13.96 -2.50
CA TRP A 41 7.64 13.72 -3.72
C TRP A 41 7.28 12.41 -4.42
N ARG A 42 6.94 11.37 -3.66
CA ARG A 42 6.39 10.12 -4.21
C ARG A 42 5.13 10.39 -5.04
N PHE A 43 4.16 11.13 -4.49
CA PHE A 43 2.90 11.41 -5.20
C PHE A 43 3.08 12.45 -6.31
N VAL A 44 3.93 13.46 -6.14
CA VAL A 44 4.29 14.41 -7.20
C VAL A 44 4.92 13.66 -8.38
N THR A 45 5.91 12.83 -8.13
CA THR A 45 6.56 12.02 -9.17
C THR A 45 5.54 11.11 -9.87
N ALA A 46 4.72 10.39 -9.12
CA ALA A 46 3.69 9.52 -9.67
C ALA A 46 2.70 10.29 -10.55
N PHE A 47 2.24 11.46 -10.09
CA PHE A 47 1.29 12.28 -10.82
C PHE A 47 1.89 12.87 -12.09
N LEU A 48 3.15 13.29 -12.07
CA LEU A 48 3.85 13.74 -13.27
C LEU A 48 3.95 12.62 -14.31
N PHE A 49 4.35 11.42 -13.91
CA PHE A 49 4.49 10.30 -14.84
C PHE A 49 3.16 9.80 -15.41
N ILE A 50 2.10 9.76 -14.63
CA ILE A 50 0.79 9.34 -15.17
C ILE A 50 0.26 10.39 -16.15
N ASN A 51 0.48 11.68 -15.92
CA ASN A 51 0.12 12.73 -16.88
C ASN A 51 0.98 12.65 -18.17
N LEU A 52 2.27 12.35 -18.05
CA LEU A 52 3.14 12.11 -19.20
C LEU A 52 2.64 10.90 -20.03
N TYR A 53 2.23 9.82 -19.36
CA TYR A 53 1.60 8.68 -20.03
C TYR A 53 0.34 9.10 -20.81
N PHE A 54 -0.56 9.90 -20.22
CA PHE A 54 -1.76 10.38 -20.93
C PHE A 54 -1.41 11.29 -22.11
N LEU A 55 -0.40 12.13 -21.97
CA LEU A 55 0.07 13.01 -23.05
C LEU A 55 0.61 12.20 -24.24
N ILE A 56 1.46 11.21 -23.99
CA ILE A 56 2.07 10.37 -25.03
C ILE A 56 1.04 9.43 -25.65
N SER A 57 0.21 8.78 -24.85
CA SER A 57 -0.78 7.80 -25.32
C SER A 57 -2.01 8.44 -25.97
N ARG A 58 -2.13 9.76 -25.90
CA ARG A 58 -3.31 10.54 -26.37
C ARG A 58 -4.64 10.04 -25.80
N ARG A 59 -4.61 9.25 -24.73
CA ARG A 59 -5.81 8.80 -24.02
C ARG A 59 -6.36 9.95 -23.19
N ARG A 60 -7.69 10.02 -23.10
CA ARG A 60 -8.38 11.02 -22.27
C ARG A 60 -9.18 10.32 -21.19
N ILE A 61 -9.17 10.87 -20.00
CA ILE A 61 -10.09 10.47 -18.94
C ILE A 61 -11.42 11.14 -19.23
N THR A 62 -12.46 10.32 -19.47
CA THR A 62 -13.79 10.81 -19.79
C THR A 62 -14.62 10.86 -18.51
N ILE A 63 -14.71 12.04 -17.89
CA ILE A 63 -15.40 12.24 -16.61
C ILE A 63 -16.82 12.83 -16.83
N ASN A 64 -17.11 13.31 -18.02
CA ASN A 64 -18.33 14.07 -18.32
C ASN A 64 -19.60 13.32 -17.95
N GLY A 65 -20.41 13.92 -17.08
CA GLY A 65 -21.72 13.40 -16.66
C GLY A 65 -21.68 12.22 -15.66
N ARG A 66 -20.50 11.74 -15.24
CA ARG A 66 -20.38 10.64 -14.28
C ARG A 66 -20.42 11.17 -12.84
N ASN A 67 -21.05 10.39 -11.95
CA ASN A 67 -21.01 10.67 -10.52
C ASN A 67 -19.62 10.35 -9.96
N LEU A 68 -18.85 11.38 -9.59
CA LEU A 68 -17.49 11.24 -9.09
C LEU A 68 -17.40 10.91 -7.59
N LYS A 69 -18.52 10.87 -6.86
CA LYS A 69 -18.52 10.54 -5.41
C LYS A 69 -17.76 9.26 -5.07
N PRO A 70 -17.86 8.14 -5.83
CA PRO A 70 -17.05 6.96 -5.53
C PRO A 70 -15.55 7.20 -5.63
N LEU A 71 -15.07 7.91 -6.65
CA LEU A 71 -13.66 8.24 -6.81
C LEU A 71 -13.15 9.13 -5.68
N THR A 72 -13.95 10.12 -5.27
CA THR A 72 -13.61 11.00 -4.16
C THR A 72 -13.50 10.22 -2.85
N ARG A 73 -14.43 9.29 -2.57
CA ARG A 73 -14.36 8.41 -1.39
C ARG A 73 -13.10 7.54 -1.41
N ILE A 74 -12.83 6.88 -2.54
CA ILE A 74 -11.63 6.06 -2.73
C ILE A 74 -10.39 6.90 -2.44
N ALA A 75 -10.27 8.09 -3.03
CA ALA A 75 -9.12 8.97 -2.88
C ALA A 75 -8.95 9.51 -1.44
N ILE A 76 -10.04 9.79 -0.73
CA ILE A 76 -9.99 10.20 0.68
C ILE A 76 -9.53 9.03 1.57
N LEU A 77 -10.07 7.83 1.35
CA LEU A 77 -9.70 6.66 2.13
C LEU A 77 -8.25 6.24 1.88
N ASN A 78 -7.85 6.15 0.61
CA ASN A 78 -6.50 5.86 0.20
C ASN A 78 -6.17 6.68 -1.08
N PRO A 79 -5.20 7.58 -1.04
CA PRO A 79 -4.07 7.65 -0.10
C PRO A 79 -4.24 8.54 1.15
N ILE A 80 -5.24 9.42 1.23
CA ILE A 80 -5.19 10.52 2.21
C ILE A 80 -5.22 10.00 3.64
N ILE A 81 -6.35 9.42 4.08
CA ILE A 81 -6.51 8.95 5.47
C ILE A 81 -5.50 7.85 5.77
N TYR A 82 -5.32 6.88 4.86
CA TYR A 82 -4.42 5.76 5.06
C TYR A 82 -3.00 6.23 5.38
N PHE A 83 -2.37 7.05 4.52
CA PHE A 83 -0.98 7.46 4.73
C PHE A 83 -0.79 8.40 5.92
N ILE A 84 -1.76 9.27 6.20
CA ILE A 84 -1.72 10.12 7.40
C ILE A 84 -1.72 9.24 8.65
N CYS A 85 -2.68 8.32 8.75
CA CYS A 85 -2.81 7.44 9.91
C CYS A 85 -1.65 6.45 10.03
N GLU A 86 -1.22 5.85 8.92
CA GLU A 86 -0.07 4.95 8.89
C GLU A 86 1.20 5.67 9.40
N THR A 87 1.52 6.83 8.84
CA THR A 87 2.72 7.58 9.19
C THR A 87 2.72 8.02 10.67
N ILE A 88 1.59 8.56 11.16
CA ILE A 88 1.46 8.97 12.57
C ILE A 88 1.52 7.75 13.48
N GLY A 89 0.81 6.68 13.14
CA GLY A 89 0.76 5.46 13.93
C GLY A 89 2.12 4.77 14.04
N ILE A 90 2.89 4.68 12.95
CA ILE A 90 4.26 4.12 12.95
C ILE A 90 5.19 4.94 13.85
N ARG A 91 5.07 6.26 13.87
CA ARG A 91 5.88 7.12 14.77
C ARG A 91 5.54 6.94 16.25
N MET A 92 4.32 6.53 16.57
CA MET A 92 3.84 6.36 17.95
C MET A 92 3.99 4.93 18.46
N THR A 93 4.42 3.99 17.64
CA THR A 93 4.55 2.57 17.95
C THR A 93 5.92 2.05 17.48
N THR A 94 6.24 0.80 17.79
CA THR A 94 7.44 0.15 17.23
C THR A 94 7.18 -0.37 15.82
N ALA A 95 8.25 -0.62 15.06
CA ALA A 95 8.13 -1.22 13.72
C ALA A 95 7.43 -2.59 13.75
N SER A 96 7.70 -3.40 14.80
CA SER A 96 7.06 -4.71 14.98
C SER A 96 5.56 -4.58 15.26
N GLU A 97 5.17 -3.65 16.13
CA GLU A 97 3.76 -3.39 16.46
C GLU A 97 2.99 -2.85 15.24
N SER A 98 3.57 -1.87 14.54
CA SER A 98 2.98 -1.32 13.30
C SER A 98 2.81 -2.41 12.26
N GLY A 99 3.83 -3.26 12.05
CA GLY A 99 3.75 -4.39 11.12
C GLY A 99 2.65 -5.38 11.48
N ALA A 100 2.48 -5.70 12.78
CA ALA A 100 1.41 -6.57 13.23
C ALA A 100 0.00 -5.96 12.99
N PHE A 101 -0.17 -4.65 13.20
CA PHE A 101 -1.43 -3.97 12.89
C PHE A 101 -1.73 -3.97 11.39
N LEU A 102 -0.76 -3.62 10.55
CA LEU A 102 -0.95 -3.62 9.10
C LEU A 102 -1.19 -5.03 8.54
N ALA A 103 -0.64 -6.06 9.19
CA ALA A 103 -0.93 -7.46 8.88
C ALA A 103 -2.40 -7.84 9.09
N CYS A 104 -3.17 -7.07 9.86
CA CYS A 104 -4.61 -7.28 10.04
C CYS A 104 -5.45 -6.80 8.84
N ILE A 105 -4.87 -6.07 7.87
CA ILE A 105 -5.59 -5.57 6.68
C ILE A 105 -6.42 -6.66 5.99
N PRO A 106 -5.90 -7.87 5.69
CA PRO A 106 -6.68 -8.91 5.03
C PRO A 106 -7.91 -9.35 5.82
N VAL A 107 -7.79 -9.44 7.15
CA VAL A 107 -8.90 -9.82 8.03
C VAL A 107 -9.97 -8.73 8.04
N VAL A 108 -9.57 -7.47 8.20
CA VAL A 108 -10.51 -6.34 8.21
C VAL A 108 -11.15 -6.17 6.83
N ALA A 109 -10.41 -6.40 5.74
CA ALA A 109 -10.96 -6.37 4.38
C ALA A 109 -12.03 -7.45 4.17
N LEU A 110 -11.81 -8.67 4.67
CA LEU A 110 -12.82 -9.74 4.67
C LEU A 110 -14.09 -9.33 5.43
N ILE A 111 -13.93 -8.76 6.62
CA ILE A 111 -15.06 -8.30 7.44
C ILE A 111 -15.83 -7.19 6.72
N MET A 112 -15.13 -6.17 6.21
CA MET A 112 -15.76 -5.03 5.52
C MET A 112 -16.44 -5.47 4.22
N SER A 113 -15.83 -6.35 3.44
CA SER A 113 -16.42 -6.95 2.26
C SER A 113 -17.72 -7.71 2.61
N SER A 114 -17.69 -8.56 3.63
CA SER A 114 -18.86 -9.30 4.07
C SER A 114 -20.02 -8.41 4.52
N LEU A 115 -19.71 -7.35 5.27
CA LEU A 115 -20.73 -6.42 5.80
C LEU A 115 -21.31 -5.50 4.72
N ILE A 116 -20.48 -5.00 3.79
CA ILE A 116 -20.85 -3.95 2.85
C ILE A 116 -21.29 -4.53 1.51
N LEU A 117 -20.55 -5.53 0.98
CA LEU A 117 -20.89 -6.18 -0.29
C LEU A 117 -21.87 -7.34 -0.10
N LYS A 118 -22.05 -7.81 1.14
CA LYS A 118 -22.82 -9.00 1.48
C LYS A 118 -22.29 -10.28 0.84
N GLU A 119 -21.02 -10.29 0.53
CA GLU A 119 -20.29 -11.42 -0.02
C GLU A 119 -19.57 -12.17 1.08
N TRP A 120 -20.13 -13.29 1.50
CA TRP A 120 -19.53 -14.11 2.57
C TRP A 120 -18.30 -14.84 2.03
N PRO A 121 -17.15 -14.75 2.75
CA PRO A 121 -15.95 -15.44 2.32
C PRO A 121 -16.14 -16.96 2.41
N SER A 122 -15.52 -17.68 1.47
CA SER A 122 -15.47 -19.14 1.55
C SER A 122 -14.65 -19.60 2.76
N ARG A 123 -14.87 -20.83 3.22
CA ARG A 123 -14.08 -21.42 4.33
C ARG A 123 -12.57 -21.36 4.01
N TRP A 124 -12.20 -21.60 2.76
CA TRP A 124 -10.81 -21.57 2.32
C TRP A 124 -10.22 -20.17 2.37
N GLN A 125 -10.99 -19.13 2.02
CA GLN A 125 -10.58 -17.74 2.17
C GLN A 125 -10.30 -17.38 3.63
N VAL A 126 -11.21 -17.76 4.55
CA VAL A 126 -11.03 -17.50 5.98
C VAL A 126 -9.80 -18.23 6.52
N VAL A 127 -9.67 -19.54 6.27
CA VAL A 127 -8.51 -20.33 6.71
C VAL A 127 -7.22 -19.77 6.13
N GLY A 128 -7.19 -19.46 4.85
CA GLY A 128 -6.00 -18.92 4.19
C GLY A 128 -5.58 -17.57 4.75
N VAL A 129 -6.52 -16.65 4.97
CA VAL A 129 -6.24 -15.32 5.55
C VAL A 129 -5.74 -15.44 7.00
N ILE A 130 -6.34 -16.31 7.82
CA ILE A 130 -5.85 -16.55 9.18
C ILE A 130 -4.45 -17.14 9.16
N THR A 131 -4.17 -18.10 8.28
CA THR A 131 -2.84 -18.70 8.14
C THR A 131 -1.81 -17.65 7.72
N THR A 132 -2.14 -16.80 6.74
CA THR A 132 -1.30 -15.66 6.32
C THR A 132 -1.03 -14.72 7.47
N LEU A 133 -2.07 -14.33 8.23
CA LEU A 133 -1.95 -13.42 9.38
C LEU A 133 -1.00 -14.00 10.45
N VAL A 134 -1.16 -15.27 10.79
CA VAL A 134 -0.26 -15.94 11.75
C VAL A 134 1.18 -15.91 11.25
N GLY A 135 1.41 -16.23 9.97
CA GLY A 135 2.74 -16.16 9.37
C GLY A 135 3.34 -14.75 9.42
N ILE A 136 2.57 -13.70 9.10
CA ILE A 136 3.06 -12.32 9.15
C ILE A 136 3.39 -11.90 10.59
N ILE A 137 2.50 -12.19 11.55
CA ILE A 137 2.73 -11.89 12.97
C ILE A 137 4.01 -12.59 13.46
N MET A 138 4.18 -13.87 13.14
CA MET A 138 5.42 -14.59 13.48
C MET A 138 6.66 -13.96 12.85
N ALA A 139 6.60 -13.55 11.58
CA ALA A 139 7.72 -12.90 10.89
C ALA A 139 8.10 -11.56 11.54
N VAL A 140 7.10 -10.75 11.91
CA VAL A 140 7.28 -9.46 12.57
C VAL A 140 7.90 -9.63 13.96
N PHE A 141 7.39 -10.56 14.78
CA PHE A 141 7.97 -10.83 16.10
C PHE A 141 9.37 -11.47 16.02
N ALA A 142 9.64 -12.26 15.01
CA ALA A 142 10.97 -12.85 14.79
C ALA A 142 12.05 -11.81 14.45
N ALA A 143 11.66 -10.65 13.91
CA ALA A 143 12.57 -9.54 13.63
C ALA A 143 13.04 -8.81 14.90
N GLY A 144 12.45 -9.07 16.06
CA GLY A 144 12.76 -8.46 17.35
C GLY A 144 12.22 -7.04 17.48
N GLY A 145 12.09 -6.57 18.70
CA GLY A 145 11.67 -5.19 18.99
C GLY A 145 11.35 -5.01 20.48
N SER A 146 11.62 -3.79 21.00
CA SER A 146 11.11 -3.35 22.29
C SER A 146 9.64 -2.99 22.15
N THR A 147 8.83 -3.33 23.14
CA THR A 147 7.41 -2.94 23.17
C THR A 147 7.26 -1.60 23.88
N HIS A 148 6.65 -0.63 23.22
CA HIS A 148 6.23 0.64 23.81
C HIS A 148 4.72 0.77 23.67
N PHE A 149 3.98 0.50 24.74
CA PHE A 149 2.53 0.59 24.71
C PHE A 149 2.04 2.00 24.41
N SER A 150 1.41 2.20 23.25
CA SER A 150 0.80 3.45 22.85
C SER A 150 -0.63 3.22 22.35
N LEU A 151 -1.61 3.36 23.26
CA LEU A 151 -3.02 3.16 22.90
C LEU A 151 -3.44 4.07 21.73
N VAL A 152 -3.00 5.33 21.73
CA VAL A 152 -3.32 6.29 20.66
C VAL A 152 -2.70 5.85 19.33
N GLY A 153 -1.44 5.40 19.36
CA GLY A 153 -0.77 4.83 18.17
C GLY A 153 -1.53 3.65 17.58
N TYR A 154 -1.99 2.73 18.44
CA TYR A 154 -2.78 1.56 18.02
C TYR A 154 -4.13 1.93 17.42
N LEU A 155 -4.84 2.91 18.00
CA LEU A 155 -6.11 3.39 17.46
C LEU A 155 -5.93 4.03 16.08
N ILE A 156 -4.86 4.82 15.90
CA ILE A 156 -4.54 5.45 14.62
C ILE A 156 -4.16 4.39 13.57
N LEU A 157 -3.33 3.39 13.92
CA LEU A 157 -3.04 2.27 13.01
C LEU A 157 -4.30 1.47 12.66
N GLY A 158 -5.18 1.25 13.64
CA GLY A 158 -6.47 0.62 13.40
C GLY A 158 -7.32 1.40 12.39
N LEU A 159 -7.30 2.74 12.49
CA LEU A 159 -7.98 3.60 11.50
C LEU A 159 -7.34 3.50 10.11
N ALA A 160 -6.02 3.40 10.01
CA ALA A 160 -5.35 3.16 8.73
C ALA A 160 -5.80 1.83 8.11
N VAL A 161 -5.82 0.74 8.89
CA VAL A 161 -6.26 -0.59 8.44
C VAL A 161 -7.71 -0.57 7.96
N VAL A 162 -8.62 0.05 8.72
CA VAL A 162 -10.03 0.17 8.34
C VAL A 162 -10.17 1.03 7.08
N SER A 163 -9.43 2.14 6.98
CA SER A 163 -9.46 3.01 5.79
C SER A 163 -9.02 2.26 4.53
N TYR A 164 -7.95 1.47 4.62
CA TYR A 164 -7.49 0.64 3.50
C TYR A 164 -8.53 -0.42 3.10
N ALA A 165 -9.12 -1.10 4.07
CA ALA A 165 -10.15 -2.10 3.83
C ALA A 165 -11.39 -1.51 3.15
N LEU A 166 -11.84 -0.34 3.61
CA LEU A 166 -12.96 0.40 2.99
C LEU A 166 -12.62 0.88 1.58
N TYR A 167 -11.39 1.35 1.35
CA TYR A 167 -10.90 1.67 0.01
C TYR A 167 -11.04 0.47 -0.94
N CYS A 168 -10.60 -0.72 -0.53
CA CYS A 168 -10.71 -1.93 -1.35
C CYS A 168 -12.18 -2.23 -1.72
N VAL A 169 -13.09 -2.14 -0.74
CA VAL A 169 -14.53 -2.34 -0.96
C VAL A 169 -15.10 -1.29 -1.93
N ASP A 170 -14.71 -0.03 -1.79
CA ASP A 170 -15.18 1.04 -2.68
C ASP A 170 -14.64 0.89 -4.10
N VAL A 171 -13.42 0.39 -4.29
CA VAL A 171 -12.87 0.05 -5.61
C VAL A 171 -13.70 -1.06 -6.28
N GLU A 172 -14.06 -2.12 -5.56
CA GLU A 172 -14.90 -3.19 -6.09
C GLU A 172 -16.29 -2.69 -6.49
N ARG A 173 -16.89 -1.79 -5.70
CA ARG A 173 -18.17 -1.15 -6.01
C ARG A 173 -18.12 -0.14 -7.15
N ALA A 174 -16.97 0.41 -7.45
CA ALA A 174 -16.77 1.44 -8.46
C ALA A 174 -16.60 0.86 -9.89
N SER A 175 -17.33 -0.21 -10.22
CA SER A 175 -17.22 -0.95 -11.48
C SER A 175 -17.48 -0.10 -12.76
N GLN A 176 -18.08 1.07 -12.62
CA GLN A 176 -18.25 2.03 -13.73
C GLN A 176 -16.97 2.77 -14.10
N PHE A 177 -15.92 2.67 -13.27
CA PHE A 177 -14.63 3.29 -13.52
C PHE A 177 -13.58 2.23 -13.81
N SER A 178 -12.68 2.53 -14.74
CA SER A 178 -11.51 1.69 -15.00
C SER A 178 -10.47 1.83 -13.88
N SER A 179 -9.65 0.80 -13.68
CA SER A 179 -8.54 0.84 -12.72
C SER A 179 -7.61 2.03 -12.96
N LEU A 180 -7.44 2.44 -14.23
CA LEU A 180 -6.61 3.59 -14.60
C LEU A 180 -7.25 4.92 -14.15
N GLU A 181 -8.57 5.09 -14.30
CA GLU A 181 -9.29 6.27 -13.81
C GLU A 181 -9.21 6.36 -12.28
N ILE A 182 -9.45 5.25 -11.58
CA ILE A 182 -9.33 5.20 -10.11
C ILE A 182 -7.92 5.60 -9.68
N THR A 183 -6.90 4.96 -10.28
CA THR A 183 -5.49 5.25 -9.96
C THR A 183 -5.14 6.72 -10.22
N TYR A 184 -5.59 7.30 -11.33
CA TYR A 184 -5.35 8.71 -11.63
C TYR A 184 -5.91 9.64 -10.55
N PHE A 185 -7.15 9.40 -10.10
CA PHE A 185 -7.77 10.19 -9.03
C PHE A 185 -7.05 10.04 -7.69
N MET A 186 -6.60 8.84 -7.36
CA MET A 186 -5.79 8.60 -6.16
C MET A 186 -4.46 9.36 -6.21
N LEU A 187 -3.77 9.34 -7.35
CA LEU A 187 -2.49 10.04 -7.52
C LEU A 187 -2.68 11.56 -7.51
N ALA A 188 -3.71 12.06 -8.17
CA ALA A 188 -4.04 13.49 -8.17
C ALA A 188 -4.33 14.00 -6.76
N SER A 189 -5.17 13.28 -6.01
CA SER A 189 -5.53 13.65 -4.63
C SER A 189 -4.33 13.56 -3.68
N GLY A 190 -3.50 12.53 -3.79
CA GLY A 190 -2.27 12.39 -3.01
C GLY A 190 -1.26 13.50 -3.31
N CYS A 191 -1.06 13.83 -4.59
CA CYS A 191 -0.20 14.92 -5.02
C CYS A 191 -0.69 16.27 -4.46
N MET A 192 -1.98 16.56 -4.58
CA MET A 192 -2.56 17.81 -4.04
C MET A 192 -2.43 17.87 -2.52
N THR A 193 -2.85 16.83 -1.81
CA THR A 193 -2.89 16.85 -0.34
C THR A 193 -1.49 16.88 0.26
N PHE A 194 -0.64 15.91 -0.07
CA PHE A 194 0.70 15.82 0.51
C PHE A 194 1.65 16.87 -0.04
N GLY A 195 1.50 17.26 -1.31
CA GLY A 195 2.23 18.37 -1.91
C GLY A 195 1.94 19.70 -1.20
N LEU A 196 0.66 20.01 -0.97
CA LEU A 196 0.27 21.23 -0.24
C LEU A 196 0.76 21.19 1.21
N PHE A 197 0.66 20.05 1.91
CA PHE A 197 1.19 19.93 3.28
C PHE A 197 2.70 20.13 3.33
N ALA A 198 3.45 19.52 2.42
CA ALA A 198 4.91 19.68 2.39
C ALA A 198 5.32 21.11 2.03
N LEU A 199 4.65 21.74 1.05
CA LEU A 199 4.91 23.13 0.69
C LEU A 199 4.59 24.09 1.86
N SER A 200 3.45 23.88 2.56
CA SER A 200 3.07 24.71 3.69
C SER A 200 4.07 24.55 4.86
N GLN A 201 4.49 23.32 5.15
CA GLN A 201 5.49 23.07 6.18
C GLN A 201 6.84 23.71 5.81
N GLY A 202 7.32 23.49 4.57
CA GLY A 202 8.57 24.07 4.11
C GLY A 202 8.57 25.61 4.10
N PHE A 203 7.41 26.21 3.79
CA PHE A 203 7.25 27.68 3.88
C PHE A 203 7.32 28.18 5.33
N LEU A 204 6.63 27.52 6.26
CA LEU A 204 6.62 27.89 7.67
C LEU A 204 7.97 27.64 8.37
N ALA A 205 8.67 26.57 8.00
CA ALA A 205 9.98 26.23 8.54
C ALA A 205 11.14 27.02 7.90
N GLY A 206 10.90 27.66 6.75
CA GLY A 206 11.95 28.38 5.99
C GLY A 206 12.88 27.51 5.17
N ASP A 207 12.57 26.21 5.02
CA ASP A 207 13.37 25.20 4.31
C ASP A 207 12.78 24.80 2.94
N LEU A 208 11.84 25.58 2.42
CA LEU A 208 11.16 25.33 1.16
C LEU A 208 12.12 25.09 -0.01
N LYS A 209 13.22 25.84 -0.09
CA LYS A 209 14.23 25.68 -1.13
C LYS A 209 14.91 24.32 -1.04
N GLU A 210 15.22 23.86 0.16
CA GLU A 210 15.83 22.56 0.41
C GLU A 210 14.87 21.44 0.01
N LEU A 211 13.60 21.52 0.43
CA LEU A 211 12.55 20.56 0.04
C LEU A 211 12.42 20.45 -1.50
N LEU A 212 12.41 21.57 -2.21
CA LEU A 212 12.25 21.59 -3.67
C LEU A 212 13.48 21.05 -4.41
N LEU A 213 14.68 21.28 -3.87
CA LEU A 213 15.93 20.83 -4.48
C LEU A 213 16.32 19.39 -4.10
N LEU A 214 15.64 18.76 -3.14
CA LEU A 214 15.92 17.41 -2.65
C LEU A 214 16.14 16.37 -3.78
N PRO A 215 15.29 16.30 -4.82
CA PRO A 215 15.51 15.35 -5.92
C PRO A 215 16.80 15.60 -6.73
N VAL A 216 17.33 16.82 -6.70
CA VAL A 216 18.56 17.16 -7.44
C VAL A 216 19.80 17.02 -6.56
N THR A 217 19.66 17.30 -5.25
CA THR A 217 20.78 17.32 -4.31
C THR A 217 21.08 15.96 -3.70
N ASN A 218 20.08 15.04 -3.66
CA ASN A 218 20.22 13.72 -3.05
C ASN A 218 19.87 12.60 -4.05
N PRO A 219 20.87 11.98 -4.72
CA PRO A 219 20.64 10.91 -5.70
C PRO A 219 19.91 9.68 -5.13
N LYS A 220 20.15 9.34 -3.85
CA LYS A 220 19.44 8.23 -3.19
C LYS A 220 17.96 8.54 -3.03
N PHE A 221 17.65 9.77 -2.67
CA PHE A 221 16.27 10.25 -2.61
C PHE A 221 15.58 10.17 -3.97
N THR A 222 16.26 10.61 -5.04
CA THR A 222 15.74 10.56 -6.41
C THR A 222 15.41 9.14 -6.84
N ILE A 223 16.32 8.18 -6.63
CA ILE A 223 16.08 6.77 -6.93
C ILE A 223 14.87 6.25 -6.13
N THR A 224 14.79 6.61 -4.85
CA THR A 224 13.68 6.20 -3.98
C THR A 224 12.33 6.72 -4.47
N ILE A 225 12.22 8.02 -4.77
CA ILE A 225 10.96 8.60 -5.24
C ILE A 225 10.59 8.13 -6.64
N LEU A 226 11.55 7.85 -7.51
CA LEU A 226 11.28 7.23 -8.81
C LEU A 226 10.72 5.82 -8.63
N TYR A 227 11.34 5.00 -7.79
CA TYR A 227 10.82 3.65 -7.51
C TYR A 227 9.45 3.69 -6.83
N GLN A 228 9.27 4.49 -5.79
CA GLN A 228 8.01 4.60 -5.08
C GLN A 228 6.92 5.27 -5.91
N GLY A 229 7.27 6.28 -6.70
CA GLY A 229 6.34 6.97 -7.59
C GLY A 229 5.87 6.09 -8.74
N LEU A 230 6.80 5.55 -9.53
CA LEU A 230 6.48 4.71 -10.69
C LEU A 230 6.08 3.28 -10.29
N GLY A 231 6.93 2.62 -9.51
CA GLY A 231 6.73 1.22 -9.14
C GLY A 231 5.53 1.05 -8.21
N CYS A 232 5.51 1.74 -7.08
CA CYS A 232 4.47 1.53 -6.08
C CYS A 232 3.20 2.35 -6.34
N SER A 233 3.34 3.64 -6.67
CA SER A 233 2.16 4.51 -6.78
C SER A 233 1.48 4.38 -8.14
N VAL A 234 2.20 4.41 -9.27
CA VAL A 234 1.56 4.25 -10.58
C VAL A 234 1.23 2.79 -10.84
N LEU A 235 2.25 1.92 -10.92
CA LEU A 235 2.04 0.51 -11.27
C LEU A 235 1.38 -0.26 -10.13
N GLY A 236 1.81 -0.09 -8.88
CA GLY A 236 1.23 -0.79 -7.73
C GLY A 236 -0.26 -0.50 -7.57
N TYR A 237 -0.68 0.77 -7.55
CA TYR A 237 -2.11 1.08 -7.46
C TYR A 237 -2.90 0.62 -8.68
N LEU A 238 -2.34 0.75 -9.90
CA LEU A 238 -3.01 0.26 -11.10
C LEU A 238 -3.25 -1.26 -11.03
N LEU A 239 -2.25 -2.01 -10.61
CA LEU A 239 -2.32 -3.46 -10.47
C LEU A 239 -3.24 -3.88 -9.32
N SER A 240 -3.18 -3.18 -8.18
CA SER A 240 -4.09 -3.42 -7.05
C SER A 240 -5.54 -3.17 -7.43
N ASN A 241 -5.85 -2.00 -8.00
CA ASN A 241 -7.20 -1.66 -8.45
C ASN A 241 -7.69 -2.62 -9.54
N PHE A 242 -6.80 -3.05 -10.43
CA PHE A 242 -7.12 -4.07 -11.45
C PHE A 242 -7.41 -5.43 -10.82
N ALA A 243 -6.62 -5.85 -9.84
CA ALA A 243 -6.85 -7.10 -9.12
C ALA A 243 -8.21 -7.07 -8.40
N ILE A 244 -8.48 -6.04 -7.60
CA ILE A 244 -9.75 -5.89 -6.88
C ILE A 244 -10.94 -5.94 -7.85
N ALA A 245 -10.87 -5.23 -8.97
CA ALA A 245 -11.95 -5.21 -9.97
C ALA A 245 -12.18 -6.57 -10.66
N ASN A 246 -11.19 -7.46 -10.73
CA ASN A 246 -11.30 -8.73 -11.47
C ASN A 246 -11.42 -9.97 -10.58
N ILE A 247 -10.84 -9.97 -9.37
CA ILE A 247 -10.87 -11.14 -8.46
C ILE A 247 -11.51 -10.84 -7.10
N GLY A 248 -11.95 -9.59 -6.88
CA GLY A 248 -12.62 -9.12 -5.67
C GLY A 248 -11.67 -8.81 -4.51
N VAL A 249 -12.21 -8.12 -3.48
CA VAL A 249 -11.46 -7.71 -2.28
C VAL A 249 -10.87 -8.91 -1.55
N ASN A 250 -11.69 -9.94 -1.31
CA ASN A 250 -11.32 -11.08 -0.48
C ASN A 250 -10.10 -11.84 -1.01
N ARG A 251 -10.03 -12.06 -2.32
CA ARG A 251 -8.87 -12.71 -2.95
C ARG A 251 -7.66 -11.78 -3.02
N THR A 252 -7.86 -10.53 -3.42
CA THR A 252 -6.77 -9.55 -3.52
C THR A 252 -6.09 -9.35 -2.18
N ALA A 253 -6.87 -9.17 -1.10
CA ALA A 253 -6.33 -8.97 0.24
C ALA A 253 -5.47 -10.14 0.74
N SER A 254 -5.72 -11.36 0.31
CA SER A 254 -4.90 -12.51 0.71
C SER A 254 -3.46 -12.45 0.20
N PHE A 255 -3.19 -11.68 -0.88
CA PHE A 255 -1.84 -11.51 -1.43
C PHE A 255 -0.97 -10.56 -0.62
N ILE A 256 -1.53 -9.72 0.28
CA ILE A 256 -0.79 -8.71 1.05
C ILE A 256 0.39 -9.32 1.82
N GLY A 257 0.27 -10.57 2.27
CA GLY A 257 1.38 -11.27 2.93
C GLY A 257 2.64 -11.43 2.08
N ILE A 258 2.53 -11.40 0.75
CA ILE A 258 3.69 -11.52 -0.14
C ILE A 258 4.65 -10.34 0.05
N SER A 259 4.14 -9.12 0.25
CA SER A 259 4.99 -7.94 0.47
C SER A 259 5.86 -8.10 1.71
N THR A 260 5.35 -8.71 2.77
CA THR A 260 6.12 -8.99 3.99
C THR A 260 7.28 -9.96 3.70
N ILE A 261 7.02 -11.05 2.97
CA ILE A 261 8.09 -12.01 2.62
C ILE A 261 9.15 -11.33 1.76
N ILE A 262 8.71 -10.59 0.74
CA ILE A 262 9.63 -9.89 -0.17
C ILE A 262 10.46 -8.86 0.60
N SER A 263 9.87 -8.12 1.55
CA SER A 263 10.60 -7.13 2.35
C SER A 263 11.65 -7.79 3.23
N ILE A 264 11.35 -8.94 3.85
CA ILE A 264 12.30 -9.70 4.67
C ILE A 264 13.45 -10.24 3.80
N LEU A 265 13.13 -10.91 2.69
CA LEU A 265 14.15 -11.45 1.78
C LEU A 265 15.05 -10.34 1.26
N ALA A 266 14.48 -9.20 0.92
CA ALA A 266 15.21 -8.06 0.42
C ALA A 266 16.10 -7.43 1.52
N ALA A 267 15.64 -7.37 2.78
CA ALA A 267 16.45 -6.91 3.90
C ALA A 267 17.66 -7.82 4.15
N VAL A 268 17.48 -9.13 4.08
CA VAL A 268 18.58 -10.12 4.19
C VAL A 268 19.58 -9.96 3.06
N VAL A 269 19.10 -9.93 1.80
CA VAL A 269 19.99 -9.94 0.63
C VAL A 269 20.70 -8.60 0.43
N VAL A 270 19.98 -7.47 0.63
CA VAL A 270 20.52 -6.13 0.32
C VAL A 270 21.15 -5.47 1.53
N LEU A 271 20.57 -5.66 2.74
CA LEU A 271 21.05 -5.02 3.96
C LEU A 271 21.93 -5.95 4.81
N GLY A 272 22.05 -7.24 4.44
CA GLY A 272 22.83 -8.22 5.19
C GLY A 272 22.24 -8.55 6.57
N GLU A 273 20.93 -8.37 6.75
CA GLU A 273 20.28 -8.68 8.03
C GLU A 273 20.29 -10.18 8.31
N PRO A 274 20.47 -10.62 9.58
CA PRO A 274 20.45 -12.03 9.91
C PRO A 274 19.07 -12.65 9.64
N PHE A 275 19.05 -13.84 9.05
CA PHE A 275 17.84 -14.55 8.70
C PHE A 275 17.59 -15.70 9.66
N SER A 276 16.49 -15.63 10.40
CA SER A 276 16.16 -16.66 11.40
C SER A 276 15.34 -17.80 10.81
N TYR A 277 15.49 -19.02 11.35
CA TYR A 277 14.63 -20.16 10.99
C TYR A 277 13.14 -19.87 11.22
N LEU A 278 12.80 -19.04 12.21
CA LEU A 278 11.44 -18.63 12.48
C LEU A 278 10.85 -17.78 11.33
N GLN A 279 11.67 -16.91 10.72
CA GLN A 279 11.26 -16.13 9.55
C GLN A 279 11.06 -17.01 8.32
N ILE A 280 11.85 -18.09 8.16
CA ILE A 280 11.63 -19.08 7.07
C ILE A 280 10.27 -19.76 7.25
N PHE A 281 10.00 -20.27 8.46
CA PHE A 281 8.73 -20.93 8.75
C PHE A 281 7.54 -19.98 8.60
N ALA A 282 7.66 -18.76 9.08
CA ALA A 282 6.68 -17.69 8.89
C ALA A 282 6.40 -17.42 7.41
N GLY A 283 7.43 -17.33 6.59
CA GLY A 283 7.31 -17.17 5.14
C GLY A 283 6.56 -18.32 4.46
N ILE A 284 6.85 -19.55 4.86
CA ILE A 284 6.12 -20.73 4.35
C ILE A 284 4.64 -20.64 4.71
N LEU A 285 4.30 -20.28 5.95
CA LEU A 285 2.90 -20.10 6.37
C LEU A 285 2.18 -19.03 5.53
N VAL A 286 2.84 -17.90 5.24
CA VAL A 286 2.26 -16.86 4.39
C VAL A 286 1.96 -17.38 3.00
N VAL A 287 2.91 -18.06 2.34
CA VAL A 287 2.71 -18.63 0.99
C VAL A 287 1.59 -19.66 0.99
N LEU A 288 1.56 -20.54 1.97
CA LEU A 288 0.49 -21.54 2.13
C LEU A 288 -0.87 -20.87 2.35
N GLY A 289 -0.92 -19.83 3.19
CA GLY A 289 -2.14 -19.08 3.44
C GLY A 289 -2.69 -18.39 2.19
N VAL A 290 -1.82 -17.73 1.41
CA VAL A 290 -2.19 -17.13 0.12
C VAL A 290 -2.72 -18.19 -0.85
N TYR A 291 -2.03 -19.34 -0.96
CA TYR A 291 -2.46 -20.44 -1.81
C TYR A 291 -3.84 -20.97 -1.41
N VAL A 292 -4.04 -21.25 -0.11
CA VAL A 292 -5.31 -21.77 0.44
C VAL A 292 -6.45 -20.77 0.22
N ALA A 293 -6.22 -19.47 0.47
CA ALA A 293 -7.23 -18.43 0.27
C ALA A 293 -7.71 -18.30 -1.19
N ASN A 294 -6.83 -18.65 -2.14
CA ASN A 294 -7.15 -18.58 -3.57
C ASN A 294 -7.55 -19.93 -4.18
N LYS A 295 -7.61 -20.99 -3.37
CA LYS A 295 -8.12 -22.28 -3.82
C LYS A 295 -9.64 -22.17 -4.03
N THR A 296 -10.07 -22.33 -5.27
CA THR A 296 -11.49 -22.31 -5.69
C THR A 296 -12.10 -23.69 -5.59
#